data_025d8f317550305e4baa14202060101c
#
_entry.id   025d8f317550305e4baa14202060101c
#
_cell.length_a   1.000
_cell.length_b   1.000
_cell.length_c   1.000
_cell.angle_alpha   90.00
_cell.angle_beta   90.00
_cell.angle_gamma   90.00
#
_symmetry.space_group_name_H-M   'P 1'
#
loop_
_entity.id
_entity.type
_entity.pdbx_description
1 polymer ?
#
loop_
_entity_poly.entity_id
_entity_poly.type
_entity_poly.pdbx_seq_one_letter_code
_entity_poly.pdbx_strand_id
1 'polypeptide(L)'
;MVLDRAQLREVTLEDEALMREILAALIADTEQQMPLLDMAIRRTDLQQCARLAHYCKGACANVGAKAAATVLAELERSAKSGAPEECSRQLAALATEVDRLRSERI
;
A
#
# COMPACT_ATOMS: atom_id res chain seq x y z
N MET A 1 -10.18 -4.45 -7.37
CA MET A 1 -10.63 -3.04 -7.24
C MET A 1 -9.48 -2.19 -6.77
N VAL A 2 -9.10 -1.21 -7.55
CA VAL A 2 -8.00 -0.30 -7.22
C VAL A 2 -8.40 0.63 -6.07
N LEU A 3 -9.56 1.26 -6.19
CA LEU A 3 -10.06 2.22 -5.21
C LEU A 3 -11.55 2.02 -4.96
N ASP A 4 -11.92 1.83 -3.71
CA ASP A 4 -13.32 1.80 -3.28
C ASP A 4 -13.77 3.25 -3.03
N ARG A 5 -14.41 3.84 -4.05
CA ARG A 5 -14.82 5.24 -4.00
C ARG A 5 -15.90 5.50 -2.96
N ALA A 6 -16.77 4.51 -2.72
CA ALA A 6 -17.82 4.64 -1.71
C ALA A 6 -17.20 4.77 -0.31
N GLN A 7 -16.20 3.95 -0.01
CA GLN A 7 -15.48 4.02 1.26
C GLN A 7 -14.75 5.35 1.41
N LEU A 8 -14.08 5.81 0.35
CA LEU A 8 -13.38 7.09 0.37
C LEU A 8 -14.35 8.25 0.63
N ARG A 9 -15.53 8.20 0.01
CA ARG A 9 -16.58 9.19 0.27
C ARG A 9 -17.01 9.22 1.73
N GLU A 10 -17.18 8.03 2.32
CA GLU A 10 -17.60 7.92 3.72
C GLU A 10 -16.58 8.56 4.66
N VAL A 11 -15.30 8.22 4.51
CA VAL A 11 -14.26 8.72 5.43
C VAL A 11 -13.98 10.20 5.24
N THR A 12 -14.40 10.79 4.12
CA THR A 12 -14.21 12.21 3.82
C THR A 12 -15.51 13.01 3.91
N LEU A 13 -16.61 12.38 4.33
CA LEU A 13 -17.92 13.02 4.41
C LEU A 13 -18.33 13.64 3.06
N GLU A 14 -18.01 12.96 1.97
CA GLU A 14 -18.33 13.35 0.59
C GLU A 14 -17.65 14.64 0.11
N ASP A 15 -16.62 15.11 0.81
CA ASP A 15 -15.84 16.28 0.41
C ASP A 15 -14.82 15.87 -0.65
N GLU A 16 -15.05 16.25 -1.92
CA GLU A 16 -14.18 15.86 -3.03
C GLU A 16 -12.75 16.42 -2.91
N ALA A 17 -12.60 17.64 -2.40
CA ALA A 17 -11.27 18.21 -2.18
C ALA A 17 -10.50 17.38 -1.16
N LEU A 18 -11.16 16.98 -0.08
CA LEU A 18 -10.57 16.14 0.94
C LEU A 18 -10.26 14.73 0.40
N MET A 19 -11.13 14.18 -0.46
CA MET A 19 -10.88 12.89 -1.12
C MET A 19 -9.58 12.93 -1.91
N ARG A 20 -9.36 14.00 -2.69
CA ARG A 20 -8.13 14.18 -3.46
C ARG A 20 -6.90 14.31 -2.58
N GLU A 21 -7.02 15.10 -1.50
CA GLU A 21 -5.92 15.28 -0.55
C GLU A 21 -5.53 13.98 0.15
N ILE A 22 -6.51 13.22 0.61
CA ILE A 22 -6.26 11.94 1.30
C ILE A 22 -5.64 10.94 0.34
N LEU A 23 -6.13 10.84 -0.89
CA LEU A 23 -5.55 9.93 -1.87
C LEU A 23 -4.11 10.32 -2.20
N ALA A 24 -3.85 11.62 -2.42
CA ALA A 24 -2.50 12.11 -2.68
C ALA A 24 -1.56 11.82 -1.51
N ALA A 25 -2.03 12.02 -0.28
CA ALA A 25 -1.24 11.75 0.92
C ALA A 25 -0.91 10.26 1.06
N LEU A 26 -1.88 9.39 0.77
CA LEU A 26 -1.67 7.94 0.79
C LEU A 26 -0.61 7.52 -0.21
N ILE A 27 -0.70 8.03 -1.44
CA ILE A 27 0.26 7.72 -2.49
C ILE A 27 1.66 8.15 -2.06
N ALA A 28 1.80 9.39 -1.58
CA ALA A 28 3.09 9.93 -1.14
C ALA A 28 3.67 9.12 0.02
N ASP A 29 2.86 8.77 1.02
CA ASP A 29 3.29 7.99 2.16
C ASP A 29 3.73 6.59 1.74
N THR A 30 2.96 5.92 0.89
CA THR A 30 3.29 4.59 0.39
C THR A 30 4.60 4.62 -0.39
N GLU A 31 4.79 5.64 -1.25
CA GLU A 31 6.03 5.80 -2.00
C GLU A 31 7.24 6.00 -1.10
N GLN A 32 7.08 6.69 0.04
CA GLN A 32 8.16 6.85 1.01
C GLN A 32 8.51 5.54 1.71
N GLN A 33 7.54 4.65 1.89
CA GLN A 33 7.77 3.36 2.53
C GLN A 33 8.42 2.33 1.59
N MET A 34 8.23 2.48 0.28
CA MET A 34 8.71 1.49 -0.68
C MET A 34 10.24 1.29 -0.66
N PRO A 35 11.07 2.33 -0.59
CA PRO A 35 12.52 2.14 -0.44
C PRO A 35 12.91 1.43 0.86
N LEU A 36 12.16 1.68 1.93
CA LEU A 36 12.40 1.02 3.22
C LEU A 36 12.05 -0.46 3.16
N LEU A 37 10.95 -0.80 2.47
CA LEU A 37 10.57 -2.18 2.20
C LEU A 37 11.64 -2.88 1.37
N ASP A 38 12.10 -2.25 0.30
CA ASP A 38 13.15 -2.80 -0.56
C ASP A 38 14.43 -3.07 0.23
N MET A 39 14.84 -2.11 1.05
CA MET A 39 16.02 -2.25 1.89
C MET A 39 15.90 -3.40 2.88
N ALA A 40 14.74 -3.52 3.54
CA ALA A 40 14.49 -4.61 4.48
C ALA A 40 14.57 -5.99 3.77
N ILE A 41 13.99 -6.09 2.58
CA ILE A 41 14.03 -7.33 1.79
C ILE A 41 15.48 -7.66 1.40
N ARG A 42 16.22 -6.70 0.89
CA ARG A 42 17.62 -6.89 0.47
C ARG A 42 18.52 -7.31 1.62
N ARG A 43 18.28 -6.80 2.81
CA ARG A 43 19.03 -7.16 4.02
C ARG A 43 18.52 -8.42 4.68
N THR A 44 17.50 -9.02 4.14
CA THR A 44 16.79 -10.18 4.70
C THR A 44 16.29 -9.89 6.12
N ASP A 45 15.95 -8.64 6.39
CA ASP A 45 15.28 -8.24 7.63
C ASP A 45 13.77 -8.35 7.41
N LEU A 46 13.29 -9.59 7.37
CA LEU A 46 11.90 -9.86 7.03
C LEU A 46 10.94 -9.51 8.14
N GLN A 47 11.42 -9.42 9.38
CA GLN A 47 10.61 -8.93 10.48
C GLN A 47 10.26 -7.45 10.28
N GLN A 48 11.24 -6.65 9.88
CA GLN A 48 11.01 -5.23 9.57
C GLN A 48 10.11 -5.07 8.34
N CYS A 49 10.34 -5.90 7.31
CA CYS A 49 9.49 -5.92 6.13
C CYS A 49 8.02 -6.18 6.50
N ALA A 50 7.77 -7.17 7.36
CA ALA A 50 6.42 -7.49 7.81
C ALA A 50 5.77 -6.32 8.55
N ARG A 51 6.51 -5.62 9.40
CA ARG A 51 6.01 -4.46 10.15
C ARG A 51 5.63 -3.31 9.23
N LEU A 52 6.51 -2.98 8.27
CA LEU A 52 6.26 -1.92 7.30
C LEU A 52 5.06 -2.25 6.41
N ALA A 53 4.98 -3.49 5.94
CA ALA A 53 3.85 -3.94 5.11
C ALA A 53 2.54 -3.87 5.88
N HIS A 54 2.55 -4.24 7.16
CA HIS A 54 1.36 -4.16 8.01
C HIS A 54 0.88 -2.73 8.16
N TYR A 55 1.79 -1.79 8.42
CA TYR A 55 1.46 -0.36 8.52
C TYR A 55 0.84 0.15 7.22
N CYS A 56 1.48 -0.10 6.09
CA CYS A 56 1.01 0.36 4.79
C CYS A 56 -0.34 -0.27 4.42
N LYS A 57 -0.52 -1.54 4.75
CA LYS A 57 -1.77 -2.26 4.52
C LYS A 57 -2.94 -1.57 5.24
N GLY A 58 -2.74 -1.22 6.51
CA GLY A 58 -3.75 -0.53 7.30
C GLY A 58 -4.12 0.82 6.70
N ALA A 59 -3.13 1.61 6.30
CA ALA A 59 -3.34 2.91 5.68
C ALA A 59 -4.13 2.79 4.37
N CYS A 60 -3.75 1.85 3.50
CA CYS A 60 -4.43 1.60 2.23
C CYS A 60 -5.87 1.14 2.44
N ALA A 61 -6.08 0.20 3.37
CA ALA A 61 -7.41 -0.32 3.68
C ALA A 61 -8.34 0.78 4.17
N ASN A 62 -7.86 1.67 5.03
CA ASN A 62 -8.66 2.76 5.59
C ASN A 62 -9.15 3.75 4.52
N VAL A 63 -8.37 3.95 3.48
CA VAL A 63 -8.71 4.89 2.40
C VAL A 63 -9.52 4.23 1.29
N GLY A 64 -9.56 2.91 1.25
CA GLY A 64 -10.26 2.16 0.22
C GLY A 64 -9.38 1.71 -0.93
N ALA A 65 -8.06 1.81 -0.80
CA ALA A 65 -7.10 1.34 -1.80
C ALA A 65 -6.96 -0.18 -1.69
N LYS A 66 -7.97 -0.89 -2.14
CA LYS A 66 -8.14 -2.32 -1.85
C LYS A 66 -7.12 -3.22 -2.54
N ALA A 67 -6.80 -2.95 -3.80
CA ALA A 67 -5.81 -3.75 -4.52
C ALA A 67 -4.42 -3.61 -3.88
N ALA A 68 -4.01 -2.39 -3.53
CA ALA A 68 -2.76 -2.16 -2.82
C ALA A 68 -2.76 -2.84 -1.45
N ALA A 69 -3.86 -2.75 -0.72
CA ALA A 69 -3.98 -3.42 0.59
C ALA A 69 -3.85 -4.94 0.47
N THR A 70 -4.42 -5.54 -0.58
CA THR A 70 -4.30 -6.98 -0.83
C THR A 70 -2.86 -7.38 -1.10
N VAL A 71 -2.14 -6.62 -1.94
CA VAL A 71 -0.72 -6.87 -2.23
C VAL A 71 0.10 -6.76 -0.94
N LEU A 72 -0.15 -5.75 -0.13
CA LEU A 72 0.56 -5.56 1.14
C LEU A 72 0.28 -6.66 2.15
N ALA A 73 -0.94 -7.21 2.18
CA ALA A 73 -1.27 -8.37 3.00
C ALA A 73 -0.46 -9.60 2.58
N GLU A 74 -0.30 -9.80 1.27
CA GLU A 74 0.51 -10.89 0.74
C GLU A 74 2.00 -10.68 1.05
N LEU A 75 2.48 -9.45 0.93
CA LEU A 75 3.86 -9.09 1.28
C LEU A 75 4.14 -9.38 2.76
N GLU A 76 3.24 -8.97 3.63
CA GLU A 76 3.35 -9.25 5.07
C GLU A 76 3.42 -10.75 5.34
N ARG A 77 2.56 -11.52 4.70
CA ARG A 77 2.51 -12.98 4.84
C ARG A 77 3.81 -13.63 4.37
N SER A 78 4.32 -13.22 3.21
CA SER A 78 5.56 -13.73 2.65
C SER A 78 6.77 -13.40 3.53
N ALA A 79 6.80 -12.21 4.10
CA ALA A 79 7.85 -11.80 5.03
C ALA A 79 7.82 -12.67 6.29
N LYS A 80 6.63 -12.92 6.84
CA LYS A 80 6.47 -13.76 8.02
C LYS A 80 6.84 -15.23 7.77
N SER A 81 6.66 -15.71 6.53
CA SER A 81 7.02 -17.07 6.15
C SER A 81 8.48 -17.20 5.74
N GLY A 82 9.24 -16.13 5.72
CA GLY A 82 10.66 -16.16 5.41
C GLY A 82 10.98 -16.31 3.92
N ALA A 83 10.18 -15.71 3.04
CA ALA A 83 10.30 -15.87 1.59
C ALA A 83 10.70 -14.52 0.91
N PRO A 84 12.01 -14.16 0.92
CA PRO A 84 12.43 -12.84 0.39
C PRO A 84 12.18 -12.67 -1.10
N GLU A 85 12.25 -13.74 -1.89
CA GLU A 85 11.98 -13.66 -3.33
C GLU A 85 10.51 -13.34 -3.60
N GLU A 86 9.61 -13.94 -2.84
CA GLU A 86 8.19 -13.62 -2.90
C GLU A 86 7.95 -12.15 -2.51
N CYS A 87 8.65 -11.69 -1.47
CA CYS A 87 8.56 -10.30 -1.03
C CYS A 87 8.95 -9.34 -2.16
N SER A 88 10.01 -9.64 -2.89
CA SER A 88 10.46 -8.81 -4.02
C SER A 88 9.41 -8.74 -5.12
N ARG A 89 8.77 -9.87 -5.43
CA ARG A 89 7.69 -9.90 -6.44
C ARG A 89 6.50 -9.06 -6.00
N GLN A 90 6.15 -9.14 -4.75
CA GLN A 90 5.01 -8.39 -4.21
C GLN A 90 5.31 -6.91 -4.09
N LEU A 91 6.56 -6.52 -3.82
CA LEU A 91 6.94 -5.13 -3.85
C LEU A 91 6.80 -4.54 -5.26
N ALA A 92 7.18 -5.30 -6.30
CA ALA A 92 6.97 -4.90 -7.68
C ALA A 92 5.47 -4.75 -8.00
N ALA A 93 4.65 -5.67 -7.51
CA ALA A 93 3.20 -5.57 -7.67
C ALA A 93 2.62 -4.34 -6.96
N LEU A 94 3.17 -3.99 -5.80
CA LEU A 94 2.78 -2.78 -5.08
C LEU A 94 3.06 -1.52 -5.91
N ALA A 95 4.22 -1.45 -6.56
CA ALA A 95 4.55 -0.33 -7.44
C ALA A 95 3.51 -0.15 -8.55
N THR A 96 3.05 -1.26 -9.13
CA THR A 96 1.98 -1.25 -10.13
C THR A 96 0.68 -0.69 -9.54
N GLU A 97 0.31 -1.12 -8.34
CA GLU A 97 -0.92 -0.65 -7.71
C GLU A 97 -0.86 0.83 -7.31
N VAL A 98 0.31 1.31 -6.91
CA VAL A 98 0.51 2.75 -6.63
C VAL A 98 0.32 3.56 -7.92
N ASP A 99 0.86 3.09 -9.04
CA ASP A 99 0.67 3.75 -10.33
C ASP A 99 -0.81 3.78 -10.74
N ARG A 100 -1.55 2.71 -10.47
CA ARG A 100 -2.99 2.66 -10.74
C ARG A 100 -3.75 3.66 -9.88
N LEU A 101 -3.38 3.79 -8.59
CA LEU A 101 -3.97 4.80 -7.71
C LEU A 101 -3.71 6.21 -8.24
N ARG A 102 -2.49 6.45 -8.74
CA ARG A 102 -2.12 7.74 -9.30
C ARG A 102 -2.97 8.12 -10.50
N SER A 103 -3.48 7.14 -11.22
CA SER A 103 -4.33 7.33 -12.41
C SER A 103 -5.81 7.57 -12.07
N GLU A 104 -6.21 7.38 -10.81
CA GLU A 104 -7.60 7.59 -10.41
C GLU A 104 -7.96 9.07 -10.42
N ARG A 105 -9.19 9.37 -10.87
CA ARG A 105 -9.73 10.73 -10.93
C ARG A 105 -10.90 10.88 -9.94
N ILE A 106 -10.87 11.96 -9.21
CA ILE A 106 -11.94 12.30 -8.24
C ILE A 106 -12.59 13.63 -8.60
#